data_ebeec933e32e0c32bc7d2227a84cc9a7
#
_entry.id   ebeec933e32e0c32bc7d2227a84cc9a7
#
_cell.length_a   1.000
_cell.length_b   1.000
_cell.length_c   1.000
_cell.angle_alpha   90.00
_cell.angle_beta   90.00
_cell.angle_gamma   90.00
#
_symmetry.space_group_name_H-M   'P 1'
#
loop_
_entity.id
_entity.type
_entity.pdbx_description
1 polymer ?
#
loop_
_entity_poly.entity_id
_entity_poly.type
_entity_poly.pdbx_seq_one_letter_code
_entity_poly.pdbx_strand_id
1 'polypeptide(L)'
;MLGLYFQPEHYDLVYGQSGAKFRAIPITDWFPPDYVDVNAKTKDGKWVQIYYSPACGNLCMTDLDQKLTISSDLIDYWLKEVE
;
A
#
# COMPACT_ATOMS: atom_id res chain seq x y z
N MET A 1 -25.10 -7.44 -2.02
CA MET A 1 -24.33 -7.22 -2.06
C MET A 1 -23.41 -7.66 -1.78
N LEU A 2 -22.82 -7.73 -2.03
CA LEU A 2 -21.97 -8.09 -1.78
C LEU A 2 -21.14 -7.63 -0.99
N GLY A 3 -20.97 -8.13 -0.10
CA GLY A 3 -20.06 -7.82 0.87
C GLY A 3 -18.75 -7.52 0.26
N LEU A 4 -18.31 -6.35 0.42
CA LEU A 4 -16.99 -5.99 -0.04
C LEU A 4 -16.03 -6.31 1.08
N TYR A 5 -15.69 -7.58 1.20
CA TYR A 5 -14.74 -7.99 2.20
C TYR A 5 -13.33 -7.90 1.62
N PHE A 6 -12.43 -7.31 2.38
CA PHE A 6 -11.03 -7.32 2.02
C PHE A 6 -10.50 -8.74 2.20
N GLN A 7 -10.10 -9.35 1.07
CA GLN A 7 -9.61 -10.74 1.06
C GLN A 7 -8.21 -10.75 0.47
N PRO A 8 -7.20 -10.43 1.27
CA PRO A 8 -5.83 -10.34 0.75
C PRO A 8 -5.33 -11.63 0.12
N GLU A 9 -5.86 -12.78 0.53
CA GLU A 9 -5.48 -14.07 -0.05
C GLU A 9 -5.82 -14.21 -1.53
N HIS A 10 -6.64 -13.32 -2.07
CA HIS A 10 -6.97 -13.34 -3.50
C HIS A 10 -5.92 -12.61 -4.34
N TYR A 11 -4.97 -11.95 -3.71
CA TYR A 11 -3.94 -11.18 -4.41
C TYR A 11 -2.62 -11.92 -4.43
N ASP A 12 -1.74 -11.52 -5.34
CA ASP A 12 -0.48 -12.19 -5.55
C ASP A 12 0.40 -12.18 -4.31
N LEU A 13 1.05 -13.29 -4.05
CA LEU A 13 1.99 -13.42 -2.95
C LEU A 13 3.38 -12.96 -3.42
N VAL A 14 3.99 -12.10 -2.63
CA VAL A 14 5.31 -11.55 -2.92
C VAL A 14 6.20 -11.85 -1.72
N TYR A 15 7.43 -12.30 -2.00
CA TYR A 15 8.40 -12.62 -0.95
C TYR A 15 9.39 -11.48 -0.83
N GLY A 16 9.55 -10.96 0.39
CA GLY A 16 10.56 -9.97 0.69
C GLY A 16 11.90 -10.61 0.99
N GLN A 17 12.88 -9.77 1.25
CA GLN A 17 14.17 -10.23 1.77
C GLN A 17 13.91 -10.90 3.11
N SER A 18 14.74 -11.82 3.51
CA SER A 18 14.62 -12.58 4.76
C SER A 18 13.38 -13.49 4.85
N GLY A 19 12.70 -13.73 3.74
CA GLY A 19 11.59 -14.68 3.69
C GLY A 19 10.25 -14.15 4.15
N ALA A 20 10.14 -12.84 4.40
CA ALA A 20 8.86 -12.24 4.74
C ALA A 20 7.89 -12.38 3.56
N LYS A 21 6.62 -12.62 3.88
CA LYS A 21 5.58 -12.82 2.86
C LYS A 21 4.64 -11.62 2.87
N PHE A 22 4.29 -11.16 1.69
CA PHE A 22 3.36 -10.05 1.51
C PHE A 22 2.36 -10.37 0.42
N ARG A 23 1.20 -9.72 0.48
CA ARG A 23 0.24 -9.70 -0.61
C ARG A 23 0.32 -8.36 -1.31
N ALA A 24 0.37 -8.39 -2.64
CA ALA A 24 0.41 -7.17 -3.45
C ALA A 24 -1.03 -6.71 -3.70
N ILE A 25 -1.42 -5.63 -3.06
CA ILE A 25 -2.79 -5.12 -3.09
C ILE A 25 -2.85 -3.93 -4.04
N PRO A 26 -3.58 -4.02 -5.17
CA PRO A 26 -3.71 -2.87 -6.07
C PRO A 26 -4.34 -1.68 -5.35
N ILE A 27 -3.76 -0.51 -5.54
CA ILE A 27 -4.26 0.69 -4.90
C ILE A 27 -5.68 1.03 -5.38
N THR A 28 -6.02 0.60 -6.58
CA THR A 28 -7.36 0.83 -7.15
C THR A 28 -8.43 0.01 -6.42
N ASP A 29 -8.03 -1.09 -5.77
CA ASP A 29 -8.97 -1.96 -5.08
C ASP A 29 -9.10 -1.57 -3.61
N TRP A 30 -7.98 -1.36 -2.94
CA TRP A 30 -7.95 -1.06 -1.51
C TRP A 30 -6.81 -0.13 -1.18
N PHE A 31 -7.07 0.82 -0.28
CA PHE A 31 -6.03 1.65 0.30
C PHE A 31 -5.45 0.95 1.53
N PRO A 32 -4.22 1.29 1.93
CA PRO A 32 -3.67 0.76 3.19
C PRO A 32 -4.53 1.17 4.39
N PRO A 33 -4.42 0.44 5.51
CA PRO A 33 -5.12 0.85 6.74
C PRO A 33 -4.68 2.23 7.20
N ASP A 34 -5.54 2.90 7.97
CA ASP A 34 -5.30 4.27 8.44
C ASP A 34 -3.99 4.35 9.22
N TYR A 35 -3.10 5.25 8.79
CA TYR A 35 -1.85 5.59 9.49
C TYR A 35 -0.88 4.40 9.65
N VAL A 36 -1.00 3.36 8.83
CA VAL A 36 -0.06 2.23 8.85
C VAL A 36 0.91 2.41 7.70
N ASP A 37 2.20 2.43 8.03
CA ASP A 37 3.26 2.51 7.02
C ASP A 37 3.34 1.22 6.23
N VAL A 38 3.33 1.33 4.91
CA VAL A 38 3.44 0.17 4.03
C VAL A 38 4.42 0.50 2.90
N ASN A 39 5.04 -0.55 2.37
CA ASN A 39 5.85 -0.41 1.16
C ASN A 39 4.92 -0.51 -0.04
N ALA A 40 5.15 0.36 -1.01
CA ALA A 40 4.34 0.38 -2.21
C ALA A 40 5.23 0.53 -3.44
N LYS A 41 4.74 0.05 -4.56
CA LYS A 41 5.45 0.17 -5.83
C LYS A 41 4.72 1.18 -6.70
N THR A 42 5.47 2.12 -7.23
CA THR A 42 4.93 3.11 -8.17
C THR A 42 4.79 2.49 -9.55
N LYS A 43 3.99 3.13 -10.40
CA LYS A 43 3.77 2.63 -11.76
C LYS A 43 5.04 2.68 -12.60
N ASP A 44 6.00 3.53 -12.24
CA ASP A 44 7.29 3.59 -12.91
C ASP A 44 8.32 2.65 -12.30
N GLY A 45 7.91 1.78 -11.38
CA GLY A 45 8.76 0.71 -10.87
C GLY A 45 9.61 1.05 -9.64
N LYS A 46 9.35 2.17 -8.99
CA LYS A 46 10.11 2.56 -7.81
C LYS A 46 9.40 2.09 -6.54
N TRP A 47 10.19 1.80 -5.50
CA TRP A 47 9.66 1.46 -4.19
C TRP A 47 9.62 2.70 -3.31
N VAL A 48 8.49 2.91 -2.63
CA VAL A 48 8.29 4.01 -1.70
C VAL A 48 7.59 3.48 -0.47
N GLN A 49 7.77 4.18 0.65
CA GLN A 49 7.01 3.86 1.86
C GLN A 49 5.94 4.93 2.05
N ILE A 50 4.71 4.48 2.23
CA ILE A 50 3.56 5.39 2.31
C ILE A 50 2.64 4.96 3.44
N TYR A 51 1.75 5.87 3.82
CA TYR A 51 0.62 5.56 4.69
C TYR A 51 -0.59 6.33 4.21
N TYR A 52 -1.77 5.86 4.56
CA TYR A 52 -3.00 6.58 4.25
C TYR A 52 -3.38 7.47 5.43
N SER A 53 -3.63 8.75 5.16
CA SER A 53 -4.06 9.71 6.17
C SER A 53 -5.52 10.08 5.92
N PRO A 54 -6.47 9.52 6.67
CA PRO A 54 -7.88 9.89 6.48
C PRO A 54 -8.15 11.35 6.82
N ALA A 55 -7.34 11.97 7.68
CA ALA A 55 -7.50 13.39 7.99
C ALA A 55 -7.25 14.26 6.76
N CYS A 56 -6.30 13.87 5.91
CA CYS A 56 -6.00 14.56 4.66
C CYS A 56 -6.74 13.97 3.47
N GLY A 57 -7.23 12.74 3.61
CA GLY A 57 -7.87 12.03 2.52
C GLY A 57 -6.90 11.59 1.44
N ASN A 58 -5.61 11.51 1.73
CA ASN A 58 -4.56 11.24 0.75
C ASN A 58 -3.53 10.28 1.29
N LEU A 59 -2.78 9.69 0.35
CA LEU A 59 -1.58 8.92 0.67
C LEU A 59 -0.43 9.90 0.94
N CYS A 60 0.36 9.58 1.94
CA CYS A 60 1.51 10.42 2.33
C CYS A 60 2.78 9.59 2.30
N MET A 61 3.89 10.22 1.98
CA MET A 61 5.20 9.56 1.99
C MET A 61 5.78 9.60 3.40
N THR A 62 6.23 8.44 3.87
CA THR A 62 6.66 8.27 5.25
C THR A 62 8.08 8.75 5.50
N ASP A 63 8.96 8.52 4.53
CA ASP A 63 10.41 8.62 4.73
C ASP A 63 10.98 10.02 4.49
N LEU A 64 10.13 11.04 4.39
CA LEU A 64 10.57 12.40 4.20
C LEU A 64 10.22 13.24 5.42
N ASP A 65 11.12 14.15 5.78
CA ASP A 65 10.90 15.06 6.89
C ASP A 65 9.71 15.98 6.64
N GLN A 66 9.37 16.19 5.38
CA GLN A 66 8.21 16.99 5.01
C GLN A 66 7.06 16.04 4.69
N LYS A 67 5.87 16.43 5.13
CA LYS A 67 4.67 15.65 4.83
C LYS A 67 4.27 15.88 3.39
N LEU A 68 4.81 15.06 2.51
CA LEU A 68 4.46 15.11 1.10
C LEU A 68 3.39 14.09 0.79
N THR A 69 2.33 14.56 0.13
CA THR A 69 1.32 13.64 -0.37
C THR A 69 1.76 13.06 -1.71
N ILE A 70 1.24 11.88 -2.01
CA ILE A 70 1.48 11.25 -3.31
C ILE A 70 0.13 10.82 -3.87
N SER A 71 -0.07 11.08 -5.15
CA SER A 71 -1.33 10.72 -5.81
C SER A 71 -1.43 9.19 -5.92
N SER A 72 -2.60 8.66 -5.61
CA SER A 72 -2.86 7.23 -5.79
C SER A 72 -2.70 6.81 -7.26
N ASP A 73 -2.84 7.74 -8.20
CA ASP A 73 -2.64 7.46 -9.62
C ASP A 73 -1.21 7.06 -9.94
N LEU A 74 -0.26 7.40 -9.08
CA LEU A 74 1.15 7.05 -9.28
C LEU A 74 1.52 5.71 -8.65
N ILE A 75 0.63 5.14 -7.85
CA ILE A 75 0.89 3.89 -7.12
C ILE A 75 0.25 2.73 -7.88
N ASP A 76 1.01 1.65 -8.03
CA ASP A 76 0.52 0.41 -8.62
C ASP A 76 -0.13 -0.46 -7.54
N TYR A 77 0.65 -0.86 -6.54
CA TYR A 77 0.16 -1.69 -5.44
C TYR A 77 0.97 -1.42 -4.17
N TRP A 78 0.42 -1.86 -3.05
CA TRP A 78 1.13 -1.81 -1.78
C TRP A 78 1.21 -3.22 -1.20
N LEU A 79 2.13 -3.42 -0.26
CA LEU A 79 2.37 -4.74 0.29
C LEU A 79 1.73 -4.86 1.66
N LYS A 80 0.84 -5.85 1.79
CA LYS A 80 0.25 -6.21 3.07
C LYS A 80 0.99 -7.42 3.62
N GLU A 81 1.54 -7.29 4.82
CA GLU A 81 2.27 -8.39 5.44
C GLU A 81 1.33 -9.55 5.74
N VAL A 82 1.80 -10.76 5.48
CA VAL A 82 1.08 -12.00 5.76
C VAL A 82 1.64 -12.58 7.04
N GLU A 83 0.77 -12.82 8.00
CA GLU A 83 1.15 -13.43 9.28
C GLU A 83 1.33 -14.92 9.16
#